data_fa8d7ae406cb85d0935370b1ab3d8213
#
_entry.id   fa8d7ae406cb85d0935370b1ab3d8213
#
_cell.length_a   1.000
_cell.length_b   1.000
_cell.length_c   1.000
_cell.angle_alpha   90.00
_cell.angle_beta   90.00
_cell.angle_gamma   90.00
#
_symmetry.space_group_name_H-M   'P 1'
#
loop_
_entity.id
_entity.type
_entity.pdbx_description
1 polymer ?
#
loop_
_entity_poly.entity_id
_entity_poly.type
_entity_poly.pdbx_seq_one_letter_code
_entity_poly.pdbx_strand_id
1 'polypeptide(L)'
;MRPRGILHGWSPLSLPTAPIEQAKVLLVDLTKGLWQTTFLPASGGLSNRVKVGAGATLLQLLQFLEAQQGGKGAAPGYSFPHTPAPGNLTLGGVLAIGAHGTAVRTPAQDDMPASYGSMSNQVLAFTAVCTDPSSPNPDEYVVRSFERGETDAKALLVNLGRTLVLDATLQVIDNYNLRCESRTDVSAETLFAVPTAAQPVPPNSFADFFNQTGRVEIIWFPFSWKPPTLLNEPVNPWLHIWTNSPEKPAEPTIAVNTPYNYPFADNVPQWVQQMLPTLLKTPGVTPLFGWTSAKITADGLKGESMFGQNYPVSSDIWGPSKNTLLYVQDSTLRVMANGYAIHVNKSDLQKAVAAFASQYRSMLEKYGNDGEGEYPINSPLEIRVTGLDNPTEVHLPPGQIAGSPSLSATIMDAEDVQNRWDVALWFDVLTIPGTPNADKFYVELEQWLLTYFSDATDGVAGRVMPEWSKGFAYDQNNGPWTDAGFLEHVRHTFGDDWGYALTTLAKYDKSNLFSSPFLDQLFQPA
;
A
#
# COMPACT_ATOMS: atom_id res chain seq x y z
N MET A 1 -25.95 -1.59 -2.73
CA MET A 1 -25.18 -2.85 -2.98
C MET A 1 -23.69 -2.54 -2.92
N ARG A 2 -22.87 -3.38 -2.27
CA ARG A 2 -21.43 -3.16 -2.20
C ARG A 2 -20.66 -4.42 -2.63
N PRO A 3 -19.76 -4.33 -3.62
CA PRO A 3 -18.84 -5.44 -3.90
C PRO A 3 -17.88 -5.62 -2.72
N ARG A 4 -17.58 -6.86 -2.39
CA ARG A 4 -16.59 -7.16 -1.36
C ARG A 4 -15.57 -8.21 -1.83
N GLY A 5 -14.33 -8.03 -1.39
CA GLY A 5 -13.31 -9.07 -1.32
C GLY A 5 -13.23 -9.64 0.10
N ILE A 6 -12.01 -9.68 0.66
CA ILE A 6 -11.75 -10.22 2.00
C ILE A 6 -11.92 -9.19 3.14
N LEU A 7 -12.29 -7.95 2.82
CA LEU A 7 -12.43 -6.84 3.79
C LEU A 7 -11.13 -6.56 4.56
N HIS A 8 -10.01 -6.51 3.88
CA HIS A 8 -8.71 -6.23 4.49
C HIS A 8 -8.52 -4.74 4.85
N GLY A 9 -9.08 -3.82 4.07
CA GLY A 9 -8.97 -2.37 4.31
C GLY A 9 -9.61 -1.94 5.63
N TRP A 10 -9.08 -0.87 6.21
CA TRP A 10 -9.53 -0.31 7.49
C TRP A 10 -10.60 0.78 7.34
N SER A 11 -10.63 1.45 6.21
CA SER A 11 -11.62 2.49 5.91
C SER A 11 -13.02 1.89 5.66
N PRO A 12 -14.12 2.63 5.96
CA PRO A 12 -15.50 2.14 5.84
C PRO A 12 -16.02 2.10 4.40
N LEU A 13 -15.16 1.82 3.42
CA LEU A 13 -15.49 1.77 2.00
C LEU A 13 -16.51 0.69 1.65
N SER A 14 -16.38 -0.49 2.26
CA SER A 14 -17.26 -1.64 1.97
C SER A 14 -18.46 -1.71 2.89
N LEU A 15 -18.27 -1.39 4.18
CA LEU A 15 -19.30 -1.44 5.21
C LEU A 15 -19.33 -0.12 5.98
N PRO A 16 -20.52 0.47 6.23
CA PRO A 16 -20.66 1.58 7.15
C PRO A 16 -20.21 1.19 8.56
N THR A 17 -19.81 2.16 9.35
CA THR A 17 -19.40 1.94 10.76
C THR A 17 -20.62 1.67 11.65
N ALA A 18 -21.76 2.31 11.40
CA ALA A 18 -22.96 2.16 12.20
C ALA A 18 -23.70 0.83 11.91
N PRO A 19 -23.95 -0.04 12.92
CA PRO A 19 -24.59 -1.33 12.71
C PRO A 19 -25.99 -1.26 12.06
N ILE A 20 -26.76 -0.23 12.37
CA ILE A 20 -28.10 -0.04 11.79
C ILE A 20 -28.04 0.23 10.28
N GLU A 21 -26.96 0.82 9.81
CA GLU A 21 -26.74 1.08 8.40
C GLU A 21 -26.16 -0.14 7.69
N GLN A 22 -25.36 -0.95 8.38
CA GLN A 22 -24.86 -2.22 7.85
C GLN A 22 -26.01 -3.16 7.45
N ALA A 23 -27.12 -3.14 8.20
CA ALA A 23 -28.31 -3.94 7.88
C ALA A 23 -28.98 -3.55 6.54
N LYS A 24 -28.69 -2.37 6.00
CA LYS A 24 -29.19 -1.88 4.71
C LYS A 24 -28.26 -2.21 3.53
N VAL A 25 -27.07 -2.77 3.79
CA VAL A 25 -26.07 -3.05 2.77
C VAL A 25 -26.15 -4.50 2.31
N LEU A 26 -26.38 -4.71 1.02
CA LEU A 26 -26.19 -6.01 0.39
C LEU A 26 -24.73 -6.15 -0.06
N LEU A 27 -23.97 -7.03 0.60
CA LEU A 27 -22.61 -7.37 0.19
C LEU A 27 -22.62 -8.44 -0.90
N VAL A 28 -21.94 -8.15 -2.00
CA VAL A 28 -21.74 -9.09 -3.12
C VAL A 28 -20.34 -9.70 -3.01
N ASP A 29 -20.27 -10.96 -2.63
CA ASP A 29 -19.01 -11.69 -2.46
C ASP A 29 -18.50 -12.21 -3.81
N LEU A 30 -17.53 -11.52 -4.39
CA LEU A 30 -16.98 -11.85 -5.70
C LEU A 30 -16.10 -13.12 -5.67
N THR A 31 -15.61 -13.53 -4.49
CA THR A 31 -14.75 -14.73 -4.36
C THR A 31 -15.48 -16.03 -4.69
N LYS A 32 -16.82 -16.02 -4.71
CA LYS A 32 -17.66 -17.21 -4.93
C LYS A 32 -17.88 -17.57 -6.40
N GLY A 33 -17.49 -16.70 -7.34
CA GLY A 33 -17.79 -16.98 -8.75
C GLY A 33 -16.90 -16.28 -9.78
N LEU A 34 -16.20 -15.22 -9.44
CA LEU A 34 -15.43 -14.40 -10.37
C LEU A 34 -13.92 -14.57 -10.16
N TRP A 35 -13.41 -15.77 -10.38
CA TRP A 35 -11.99 -16.13 -10.19
C TRP A 35 -11.32 -16.69 -11.44
N GLN A 36 -12.02 -16.79 -12.56
CA GLN A 36 -11.49 -17.31 -13.82
C GLN A 36 -10.32 -16.46 -14.30
N THR A 37 -9.27 -17.13 -14.77
CA THR A 37 -8.05 -16.49 -15.24
C THR A 37 -7.65 -17.06 -16.59
N THR A 38 -7.30 -16.18 -17.55
CA THR A 38 -6.91 -16.56 -18.91
C THR A 38 -5.69 -15.76 -19.33
N PHE A 39 -4.63 -16.46 -19.74
CA PHE A 39 -3.46 -15.82 -20.31
C PHE A 39 -3.72 -15.42 -21.78
N LEU A 40 -3.33 -14.21 -22.15
CA LEU A 40 -3.48 -13.64 -23.48
C LEU A 40 -2.08 -13.31 -24.01
N PRO A 41 -1.51 -14.12 -24.90
CA PRO A 41 -0.18 -13.87 -25.45
C PRO A 41 -0.13 -12.57 -26.27
N ALA A 42 1.07 -12.05 -26.44
CA ALA A 42 1.34 -10.85 -27.22
C ALA A 42 0.75 -10.97 -28.62
N SER A 43 -0.04 -9.99 -29.04
CA SER A 43 -0.71 -9.95 -30.34
C SER A 43 -1.19 -8.54 -30.68
N GLY A 44 -1.21 -8.18 -31.98
CA GLY A 44 -1.79 -6.92 -32.44
C GLY A 44 -1.10 -5.66 -31.88
N GLY A 45 0.19 -5.73 -31.55
CA GLY A 45 0.96 -4.62 -30.95
C GLY A 45 0.81 -4.53 -29.43
N LEU A 46 0.02 -5.39 -28.80
CA LEU A 46 -0.09 -5.50 -27.35
C LEU A 46 0.91 -6.52 -26.79
N SER A 47 1.47 -6.25 -25.62
CA SER A 47 2.31 -7.15 -24.85
C SER A 47 1.53 -8.36 -24.29
N ASN A 48 2.21 -9.27 -23.61
CA ASN A 48 1.55 -10.35 -22.85
C ASN A 48 0.63 -9.77 -21.77
N ARG A 49 -0.54 -10.39 -21.59
CA ARG A 49 -1.62 -9.92 -20.73
C ARG A 49 -2.28 -11.07 -20.01
N VAL A 50 -2.99 -10.75 -18.95
CA VAL A 50 -3.86 -11.70 -18.27
C VAL A 50 -5.25 -11.10 -18.10
N LYS A 51 -6.30 -11.84 -18.50
CA LYS A 51 -7.69 -11.53 -18.15
C LYS A 51 -8.04 -12.32 -16.90
N VAL A 52 -8.55 -11.65 -15.87
CA VAL A 52 -8.78 -12.26 -14.57
C VAL A 52 -10.04 -11.71 -13.91
N GLY A 53 -10.85 -12.58 -13.33
CA GLY A 53 -12.07 -12.23 -12.60
C GLY A 53 -11.74 -11.45 -11.32
N ALA A 54 -12.59 -10.50 -10.98
CA ALA A 54 -12.37 -9.59 -9.85
C ALA A 54 -12.33 -10.27 -8.46
N GLY A 55 -12.84 -11.48 -8.34
CA GLY A 55 -12.81 -12.30 -7.12
C GLY A 55 -11.58 -13.19 -6.98
N ALA A 56 -10.70 -13.28 -7.99
CA ALA A 56 -9.43 -14.00 -7.88
C ALA A 56 -8.50 -13.30 -6.89
N THR A 57 -7.77 -14.08 -6.07
CA THR A 57 -6.77 -13.50 -5.17
C THR A 57 -5.45 -13.24 -5.91
N LEU A 58 -4.65 -12.31 -5.37
CA LEU A 58 -3.32 -12.03 -5.93
C LEU A 58 -2.43 -13.29 -5.93
N LEU A 59 -2.49 -14.10 -4.88
CA LEU A 59 -1.75 -15.35 -4.83
C LEU A 59 -2.16 -16.31 -5.95
N GLN A 60 -3.48 -16.50 -6.16
CA GLN A 60 -4.01 -17.34 -7.25
C GLN A 60 -3.55 -16.81 -8.62
N LEU A 61 -3.63 -15.49 -8.82
CA LEU A 61 -3.21 -14.83 -10.06
C LEU A 61 -1.71 -15.02 -10.32
N LEU A 62 -0.86 -14.78 -9.32
CA LEU A 62 0.58 -14.93 -9.47
C LEU A 62 1.01 -16.39 -9.67
N GLN A 63 0.34 -17.34 -8.99
CA GLN A 63 0.55 -18.79 -9.23
C GLN A 63 0.16 -19.19 -10.65
N PHE A 64 -0.96 -18.67 -11.16
CA PHE A 64 -1.39 -18.90 -12.54
C PHE A 64 -0.38 -18.34 -13.55
N LEU A 65 0.13 -17.13 -13.33
CA LEU A 65 1.11 -16.49 -14.21
C LEU A 65 2.47 -17.21 -14.19
N GLU A 66 2.93 -17.65 -13.04
CA GLU A 66 4.17 -18.41 -12.89
C GLU A 66 4.13 -19.75 -13.63
N ALA A 67 2.94 -20.37 -13.74
CA ALA A 67 2.74 -21.63 -14.45
C ALA A 67 2.66 -21.50 -15.99
N GLN A 68 2.61 -20.27 -16.54
CA GLN A 68 2.50 -20.08 -17.98
C GLN A 68 3.82 -20.36 -18.70
N GLN A 69 3.71 -20.90 -19.93
CA GLN A 69 4.86 -21.15 -20.80
C GLN A 69 5.27 -19.88 -21.56
N GLY A 70 6.54 -19.77 -21.95
CA GLY A 70 7.03 -18.76 -22.88
C GLY A 70 7.59 -17.50 -22.22
N GLY A 71 7.59 -17.39 -20.89
CA GLY A 71 8.34 -16.35 -20.18
C GLY A 71 9.85 -16.47 -20.44
N LYS A 72 10.52 -15.35 -20.64
CA LYS A 72 11.96 -15.26 -20.93
C LYS A 72 12.77 -14.68 -19.77
N GLY A 73 12.12 -14.41 -18.65
CA GLY A 73 12.75 -13.91 -17.44
C GLY A 73 13.61 -14.96 -16.73
N ALA A 74 14.27 -14.54 -15.66
CA ALA A 74 15.11 -15.40 -14.83
C ALA A 74 14.29 -16.39 -13.97
N ALA A 75 12.98 -16.12 -13.78
CA ALA A 75 12.05 -17.01 -13.10
C ALA A 75 10.98 -17.53 -14.07
N PRO A 76 10.31 -18.67 -13.78
CA PRO A 76 9.29 -19.23 -14.66
C PRO A 76 8.09 -18.34 -14.87
N GLY A 77 7.53 -18.31 -16.10
CA GLY A 77 6.29 -17.66 -16.45
C GLY A 77 6.35 -16.12 -16.41
N TYR A 78 5.29 -15.52 -15.90
CA TYR A 78 5.07 -14.07 -15.92
C TYR A 78 4.76 -13.53 -14.52
N SER A 79 4.86 -12.22 -14.35
CA SER A 79 4.60 -11.54 -13.08
C SER A 79 4.18 -10.08 -13.32
N PHE A 80 4.07 -9.32 -12.23
CA PHE A 80 3.98 -7.87 -12.21
C PHE A 80 5.28 -7.28 -11.65
N PRO A 81 5.61 -6.00 -11.94
CA PRO A 81 6.83 -5.36 -11.41
C PRO A 81 6.82 -5.25 -9.89
N HIS A 82 5.65 -5.20 -9.29
CA HIS A 82 5.40 -5.19 -7.85
C HIS A 82 4.01 -5.79 -7.56
N THR A 83 3.73 -6.03 -6.28
CA THR A 83 2.42 -6.46 -5.79
C THR A 83 2.25 -6.05 -4.33
N PRO A 84 1.03 -5.78 -3.85
CA PRO A 84 0.77 -5.71 -2.41
C PRO A 84 1.26 -6.96 -1.69
N ALA A 85 1.77 -6.80 -0.47
CA ALA A 85 2.34 -7.89 0.32
C ALA A 85 1.33 -8.99 0.72
N PRO A 86 0.04 -8.71 1.02
CA PRO A 86 -0.95 -9.75 1.29
C PRO A 86 -1.41 -10.44 0.00
N GLY A 87 -1.18 -11.75 -0.11
CA GLY A 87 -1.56 -12.53 -1.29
C GLY A 87 -3.05 -12.90 -1.37
N ASN A 88 -3.80 -12.82 -0.28
CA ASN A 88 -5.22 -13.15 -0.21
C ASN A 88 -6.15 -12.01 -0.68
N LEU A 89 -5.62 -10.80 -0.98
CA LEU A 89 -6.41 -9.69 -1.51
C LEU A 89 -7.05 -10.08 -2.84
N THR A 90 -8.35 -9.77 -3.02
CA THR A 90 -9.01 -9.96 -4.30
C THR A 90 -8.64 -8.87 -5.29
N LEU A 91 -8.54 -9.21 -6.59
CA LEU A 91 -8.18 -8.26 -7.62
C LEU A 91 -9.14 -7.06 -7.64
N GLY A 92 -10.45 -7.28 -7.57
CA GLY A 92 -11.43 -6.18 -7.55
C GLY A 92 -11.23 -5.21 -6.40
N GLY A 93 -10.88 -5.71 -5.21
CA GLY A 93 -10.54 -4.88 -4.05
C GLY A 93 -9.24 -4.10 -4.26
N VAL A 94 -8.20 -4.77 -4.78
CA VAL A 94 -6.90 -4.16 -5.12
C VAL A 94 -7.05 -3.00 -6.09
N LEU A 95 -7.81 -3.22 -7.18
CA LEU A 95 -8.05 -2.19 -8.20
C LEU A 95 -8.89 -1.03 -7.66
N ALA A 96 -9.94 -1.32 -6.89
CA ALA A 96 -10.88 -0.31 -6.41
C ALA A 96 -10.23 0.79 -5.55
N ILE A 97 -9.13 0.48 -4.85
CA ILE A 97 -8.44 1.42 -3.95
C ILE A 97 -7.06 1.86 -4.47
N GLY A 98 -6.65 1.43 -5.66
CA GLY A 98 -5.32 1.73 -6.18
C GLY A 98 -4.21 1.09 -5.34
N ALA A 99 -4.39 -0.17 -4.90
CA ALA A 99 -3.38 -0.84 -4.08
C ALA A 99 -2.04 -0.99 -4.82
N HIS A 100 -0.95 -0.91 -4.06
CA HIS A 100 0.41 -0.85 -4.58
C HIS A 100 1.35 -1.81 -3.84
N GLY A 101 2.53 -2.02 -4.37
CA GLY A 101 3.64 -2.69 -3.69
C GLY A 101 4.74 -1.70 -3.30
N THR A 102 5.98 -2.21 -3.21
CA THR A 102 7.17 -1.40 -2.92
C THR A 102 8.14 -1.52 -4.10
N ALA A 103 8.08 -0.57 -5.03
CA ALA A 103 8.98 -0.52 -6.16
C ALA A 103 8.95 0.82 -6.90
N VAL A 104 10.11 1.25 -7.37
CA VAL A 104 10.29 2.31 -8.34
C VAL A 104 11.13 1.78 -9.50
N ARG A 105 10.85 2.23 -10.71
CA ARG A 105 11.65 1.87 -11.88
C ARG A 105 13.11 2.29 -11.70
N THR A 106 14.02 1.35 -11.95
CA THR A 106 15.46 1.63 -11.98
C THR A 106 15.95 1.64 -13.42
N PRO A 107 17.09 2.27 -13.76
CA PRO A 107 17.64 2.28 -15.10
C PRO A 107 17.82 0.89 -15.72
N ALA A 108 18.11 -0.12 -14.92
CA ALA A 108 18.21 -1.51 -15.37
C ALA A 108 16.87 -2.13 -15.84
N GLN A 109 15.76 -1.42 -15.66
CA GLN A 109 14.40 -1.87 -15.96
C GLN A 109 13.70 -0.95 -16.98
N ASP A 110 14.42 -0.02 -17.60
CA ASP A 110 13.84 0.99 -18.50
C ASP A 110 13.08 0.38 -19.70
N ASP A 111 13.51 -0.78 -20.19
CA ASP A 111 12.86 -1.49 -21.31
C ASP A 111 11.66 -2.35 -20.90
N MET A 112 11.31 -2.44 -19.61
CA MET A 112 10.19 -3.27 -19.17
C MET A 112 8.85 -2.56 -19.41
N PRO A 113 7.89 -3.22 -20.09
CA PRO A 113 6.53 -2.69 -20.28
C PRO A 113 5.71 -2.84 -18.98
N ALA A 114 5.97 -1.99 -18.00
CA ALA A 114 5.40 -2.12 -16.67
C ALA A 114 5.20 -0.77 -15.99
N SER A 115 4.14 -0.63 -15.21
CA SER A 115 3.91 0.52 -14.33
C SER A 115 4.37 0.21 -12.90
N TYR A 116 4.94 1.22 -12.24
CA TYR A 116 5.47 1.14 -10.88
C TYR A 116 4.63 1.91 -9.84
N GLY A 117 3.48 2.45 -10.25
CA GLY A 117 2.49 3.06 -9.37
C GLY A 117 1.52 2.03 -8.76
N SER A 118 0.21 2.27 -8.87
CA SER A 118 -0.81 1.32 -8.44
C SER A 118 -0.98 0.12 -9.36
N MET A 119 -1.53 -0.97 -8.84
CA MET A 119 -1.95 -2.12 -9.66
C MET A 119 -3.01 -1.72 -10.69
N SER A 120 -3.80 -0.68 -10.43
CA SER A 120 -4.84 -0.18 -11.32
C SER A 120 -4.26 0.44 -12.59
N ASN A 121 -3.02 0.92 -12.56
CA ASN A 121 -2.34 1.40 -13.74
C ASN A 121 -1.85 0.28 -14.69
N GLN A 122 -1.89 -0.99 -14.27
CA GLN A 122 -1.61 -2.15 -15.14
C GLN A 122 -2.80 -2.53 -16.03
N VAL A 123 -4.01 -1.99 -15.77
CA VAL A 123 -5.25 -2.39 -16.43
C VAL A 123 -5.29 -1.85 -17.85
N LEU A 124 -5.54 -2.74 -18.82
CA LEU A 124 -5.72 -2.42 -20.24
C LEU A 124 -7.18 -2.43 -20.67
N ALA A 125 -8.01 -3.22 -20.01
CA ALA A 125 -9.46 -3.29 -20.22
C ALA A 125 -10.13 -3.87 -18.97
N PHE A 126 -11.39 -3.61 -18.76
CA PHE A 126 -12.19 -4.23 -17.69
C PHE A 126 -13.65 -4.33 -18.07
N THR A 127 -14.37 -5.25 -17.45
CA THR A 127 -15.82 -5.42 -17.59
C THR A 127 -16.49 -5.06 -16.26
N ALA A 128 -17.53 -4.26 -16.32
CA ALA A 128 -18.25 -3.81 -15.13
C ALA A 128 -19.78 -3.84 -15.31
N VAL A 129 -20.50 -3.92 -14.20
CA VAL A 129 -21.94 -3.65 -14.15
C VAL A 129 -22.14 -2.16 -13.95
N CYS A 130 -22.87 -1.54 -14.86
CA CYS A 130 -23.13 -0.09 -14.83
C CYS A 130 -24.49 0.22 -15.43
N THR A 131 -25.03 1.42 -15.17
CA THR A 131 -26.20 1.91 -15.90
C THR A 131 -25.86 2.14 -17.38
N ASP A 132 -26.81 1.87 -18.27
CA ASP A 132 -26.69 2.26 -19.69
C ASP A 132 -26.78 3.78 -19.79
N PRO A 133 -25.71 4.50 -20.20
CA PRO A 133 -25.79 5.96 -20.33
C PRO A 133 -26.81 6.43 -21.36
N SER A 134 -27.13 5.60 -22.35
CA SER A 134 -28.09 5.90 -23.42
C SER A 134 -29.54 5.63 -23.01
N SER A 135 -29.79 4.81 -21.98
CA SER A 135 -31.14 4.53 -21.48
C SER A 135 -31.70 5.69 -20.68
N PRO A 136 -32.98 6.05 -20.92
CA PRO A 136 -33.71 6.99 -20.07
C PRO A 136 -34.05 6.41 -18.69
N ASN A 137 -34.01 5.07 -18.54
CA ASN A 137 -34.30 4.40 -17.28
C ASN A 137 -33.02 4.34 -16.41
N PRO A 138 -32.96 5.04 -15.26
CA PRO A 138 -31.79 5.05 -14.40
C PRO A 138 -31.53 3.69 -13.72
N ASP A 139 -32.51 2.80 -13.69
CA ASP A 139 -32.42 1.48 -13.07
C ASP A 139 -32.04 0.37 -14.06
N GLU A 140 -31.76 0.72 -15.31
CA GLU A 140 -31.32 -0.23 -16.32
C GLU A 140 -29.83 -0.44 -16.24
N TYR A 141 -29.41 -1.54 -15.58
CA TYR A 141 -28.03 -1.95 -15.46
C TYR A 141 -27.67 -2.97 -16.53
N VAL A 142 -26.49 -2.79 -17.13
CA VAL A 142 -25.93 -3.64 -18.17
C VAL A 142 -24.49 -4.05 -17.81
N VAL A 143 -24.03 -5.12 -18.43
CA VAL A 143 -22.62 -5.49 -18.41
C VAL A 143 -21.92 -4.78 -19.56
N ARG A 144 -20.93 -3.95 -19.27
CA ARG A 144 -20.17 -3.20 -20.28
C ARG A 144 -18.67 -3.44 -20.12
N SER A 145 -17.99 -3.60 -21.26
CA SER A 145 -16.52 -3.58 -21.33
C SER A 145 -16.03 -2.16 -21.59
N PHE A 146 -14.94 -1.81 -20.93
CA PHE A 146 -14.23 -0.54 -21.07
C PHE A 146 -12.80 -0.82 -21.50
N GLU A 147 -12.36 -0.16 -22.56
CA GLU A 147 -10.95 -0.18 -22.96
C GLU A 147 -10.21 0.96 -22.29
N ARG A 148 -8.94 0.75 -21.92
CA ARG A 148 -8.13 1.75 -21.22
C ARG A 148 -8.00 3.07 -21.97
N GLY A 149 -8.05 3.04 -23.30
CA GLY A 149 -8.02 4.23 -24.16
C GLY A 149 -9.33 5.03 -24.19
N GLU A 150 -10.43 4.52 -23.61
CA GLU A 150 -11.66 5.30 -23.45
C GLU A 150 -11.47 6.37 -22.37
N THR A 151 -11.92 7.60 -22.65
CA THR A 151 -11.76 8.73 -21.73
C THR A 151 -12.33 8.45 -20.34
N ASP A 152 -13.51 7.80 -20.27
CA ASP A 152 -14.19 7.51 -19.01
C ASP A 152 -13.51 6.40 -18.20
N ALA A 153 -12.68 5.55 -18.83
CA ALA A 153 -12.04 4.42 -18.17
C ALA A 153 -11.20 4.86 -16.96
N LYS A 154 -10.47 5.99 -17.06
CA LYS A 154 -9.60 6.47 -15.98
C LYS A 154 -10.35 6.74 -14.66
N ALA A 155 -11.60 7.17 -14.72
CA ALA A 155 -12.42 7.44 -13.53
C ALA A 155 -12.96 6.16 -12.86
N LEU A 156 -13.00 5.04 -13.58
CA LEU A 156 -13.56 3.77 -13.13
C LEU A 156 -12.51 2.80 -12.60
N LEU A 157 -11.22 3.08 -12.83
CA LEU A 157 -10.11 2.20 -12.44
C LEU A 157 -9.88 2.16 -10.92
N VAL A 158 -9.84 3.33 -10.27
CA VAL A 158 -9.85 3.46 -8.81
C VAL A 158 -11.19 4.07 -8.45
N ASN A 159 -12.17 3.24 -8.09
CA ASN A 159 -13.57 3.63 -7.99
C ASN A 159 -14.13 3.55 -6.57
N LEU A 160 -13.34 3.18 -5.58
CA LEU A 160 -13.71 3.04 -4.17
C LEU A 160 -14.96 2.16 -3.95
N GLY A 161 -15.17 1.20 -4.85
CA GLY A 161 -16.34 0.31 -4.86
C GLY A 161 -17.64 0.96 -5.37
N ARG A 162 -17.57 2.12 -6.03
CA ARG A 162 -18.70 2.77 -6.73
C ARG A 162 -19.02 2.11 -8.08
N THR A 163 -18.27 1.07 -8.44
CA THR A 163 -18.48 0.28 -9.67
C THR A 163 -18.25 -1.19 -9.35
N LEU A 164 -19.15 -2.05 -9.81
CA LEU A 164 -19.01 -3.50 -9.69
C LEU A 164 -18.19 -4.01 -10.89
N VAL A 165 -16.87 -4.12 -10.72
CA VAL A 165 -15.97 -4.73 -11.70
C VAL A 165 -16.13 -6.25 -11.65
N LEU A 166 -16.29 -6.89 -12.80
CA LEU A 166 -16.45 -8.34 -12.95
C LEU A 166 -15.12 -9.03 -13.31
N ASP A 167 -14.39 -8.45 -14.23
CA ASP A 167 -13.06 -8.89 -14.66
C ASP A 167 -12.21 -7.72 -15.13
N ALA A 168 -10.90 -7.92 -15.17
CA ALA A 168 -9.96 -6.97 -15.76
C ALA A 168 -8.89 -7.70 -16.58
N THR A 169 -8.37 -7.03 -17.60
CA THR A 169 -7.21 -7.44 -18.38
C THR A 169 -6.03 -6.57 -17.99
N LEU A 170 -4.95 -7.17 -17.48
CA LEU A 170 -3.75 -6.46 -17.03
C LEU A 170 -2.56 -6.82 -17.90
N GLN A 171 -1.68 -5.85 -18.16
CA GLN A 171 -0.37 -6.11 -18.75
C GLN A 171 0.51 -6.86 -17.74
N VAL A 172 1.38 -7.74 -18.23
CA VAL A 172 2.31 -8.53 -17.43
C VAL A 172 3.71 -8.46 -18.02
N ILE A 173 4.71 -8.71 -17.17
CA ILE A 173 6.12 -8.81 -17.56
C ILE A 173 6.61 -10.25 -17.41
N ASP A 174 7.74 -10.57 -18.04
CA ASP A 174 8.45 -11.81 -17.76
C ASP A 174 8.81 -11.90 -16.27
N ASN A 175 8.65 -13.09 -15.68
CA ASN A 175 8.92 -13.27 -14.26
C ASN A 175 10.42 -13.17 -13.95
N TYR A 176 10.74 -12.74 -12.77
CA TYR A 176 12.10 -12.43 -12.33
C TYR A 176 12.35 -12.92 -10.92
N ASN A 177 13.62 -13.10 -10.59
CA ASN A 177 14.05 -13.44 -9.25
C ASN A 177 14.46 -12.19 -8.47
N LEU A 178 14.09 -12.16 -7.20
CA LEU A 178 14.51 -11.14 -6.24
C LEU A 178 15.30 -11.79 -5.11
N ARG A 179 16.37 -11.12 -4.68
CA ARG A 179 16.95 -11.28 -3.36
C ARG A 179 16.28 -10.28 -2.43
N CYS A 180 15.85 -10.71 -1.27
CA CYS A 180 15.38 -9.84 -0.21
C CYS A 180 16.30 -9.97 1.01
N GLU A 181 17.01 -8.89 1.32
CA GLU A 181 17.81 -8.74 2.52
C GLU A 181 16.98 -8.04 3.59
N SER A 182 16.76 -8.75 4.70
CA SER A 182 16.06 -8.25 5.89
C SER A 182 17.09 -7.90 6.95
N ARG A 183 17.42 -6.62 7.06
CA ARG A 183 18.49 -6.10 7.91
C ARG A 183 17.94 -5.49 9.18
N THR A 184 18.61 -5.76 10.30
CA THR A 184 18.33 -5.17 11.62
C THR A 184 19.63 -4.64 12.27
N ASP A 185 20.67 -4.45 11.47
CA ASP A 185 21.99 -3.97 11.88
C ASP A 185 22.21 -2.47 11.60
N VAL A 186 21.28 -1.81 10.91
CA VAL A 186 21.36 -0.37 10.61
C VAL A 186 20.49 0.41 11.60
N SER A 187 21.13 1.35 12.32
CA SER A 187 20.40 2.12 13.34
C SER A 187 19.41 3.12 12.75
N ALA A 188 18.39 3.50 13.53
CA ALA A 188 17.44 4.53 13.15
C ALA A 188 18.13 5.87 12.86
N GLU A 189 19.16 6.22 13.63
CA GLU A 189 19.97 7.43 13.44
C GLU A 189 20.68 7.42 12.08
N THR A 190 21.13 6.27 11.61
CA THR A 190 21.77 6.12 10.29
C THR A 190 20.75 6.14 9.18
N LEU A 191 19.66 5.37 9.30
CA LEU A 191 18.60 5.30 8.28
C LEU A 191 17.94 6.66 8.05
N PHE A 192 17.68 7.39 9.14
CA PHE A 192 17.00 8.68 9.13
C PHE A 192 17.95 9.87 9.28
N ALA A 193 19.24 9.69 8.96
CA ALA A 193 20.22 10.77 9.06
C ALA A 193 19.77 11.99 8.25
N VAL A 194 19.88 13.16 8.88
CA VAL A 194 19.53 14.45 8.24
C VAL A 194 20.54 14.73 7.12
N PRO A 195 20.10 14.95 5.88
CA PRO A 195 21.01 15.28 4.79
C PRO A 195 21.60 16.66 4.96
N THR A 196 22.80 16.85 4.45
CA THR A 196 23.49 18.14 4.43
C THR A 196 23.85 18.54 2.99
N ALA A 197 24.19 19.80 2.75
CA ALA A 197 24.64 20.23 1.43
C ALA A 197 25.90 19.47 0.95
N ALA A 198 26.79 19.09 1.88
CA ALA A 198 27.99 18.30 1.57
C ALA A 198 27.68 16.80 1.40
N GLN A 199 26.57 16.33 1.96
CA GLN A 199 26.17 14.91 1.95
C GLN A 199 24.65 14.81 1.81
N PRO A 200 24.12 15.04 0.59
CA PRO A 200 22.68 15.03 0.35
C PRO A 200 22.07 13.60 0.49
N VAL A 201 22.87 12.57 0.30
CA VAL A 201 22.52 11.17 0.56
C VAL A 201 23.57 10.59 1.52
N PRO A 202 23.30 10.55 2.84
CA PRO A 202 24.21 9.95 3.81
C PRO A 202 24.39 8.45 3.55
N PRO A 203 25.59 7.89 3.73
CA PRO A 203 25.85 6.46 3.56
C PRO A 203 24.98 5.60 4.48
N ASN A 204 24.45 4.49 3.97
CA ASN A 204 23.52 3.60 4.65
C ASN A 204 22.22 4.28 5.13
N SER A 205 21.88 5.45 4.58
CA SER A 205 20.59 6.07 4.80
C SER A 205 19.50 5.40 3.97
N PHE A 206 18.23 5.73 4.25
CA PHE A 206 17.10 5.23 3.48
C PHE A 206 17.26 5.51 1.98
N ALA A 207 17.59 6.75 1.61
CA ALA A 207 17.77 7.11 0.21
C ALA A 207 18.99 6.44 -0.43
N ASP A 208 20.03 6.12 0.34
CA ASP A 208 21.19 5.38 -0.18
C ASP A 208 20.80 3.97 -0.59
N PHE A 209 20.07 3.23 0.25
CA PHE A 209 19.54 1.92 -0.11
C PHE A 209 18.52 1.99 -1.25
N PHE A 210 17.63 2.99 -1.22
CA PHE A 210 16.64 3.20 -2.26
C PHE A 210 17.27 3.45 -3.63
N ASN A 211 18.29 4.30 -3.71
CA ASN A 211 18.99 4.62 -4.96
C ASN A 211 19.69 3.40 -5.58
N GLN A 212 20.07 2.42 -4.77
CA GLN A 212 20.70 1.19 -5.24
C GLN A 212 19.71 0.22 -5.86
N THR A 213 18.48 0.12 -5.34
CA THR A 213 17.56 -0.97 -5.68
C THR A 213 16.19 -0.53 -6.17
N GLY A 214 15.74 0.67 -5.84
CA GLY A 214 14.38 1.15 -6.07
C GLY A 214 13.30 0.42 -5.25
N ARG A 215 13.69 -0.45 -4.30
CA ARG A 215 12.76 -1.31 -3.54
C ARG A 215 13.23 -1.42 -2.10
N VAL A 216 12.74 -0.52 -1.26
CA VAL A 216 13.10 -0.45 0.16
C VAL A 216 11.85 -0.24 1.01
N GLU A 217 11.74 -0.99 2.09
CA GLU A 217 10.73 -0.82 3.12
C GLU A 217 11.39 -0.81 4.49
N ILE A 218 10.89 0.05 5.38
CA ILE A 218 11.26 0.07 6.78
C ILE A 218 10.04 -0.28 7.63
N ILE A 219 10.23 -1.16 8.60
CA ILE A 219 9.28 -1.46 9.66
C ILE A 219 9.93 -1.05 10.98
N TRP A 220 9.39 -0.02 11.63
CA TRP A 220 9.98 0.56 12.83
C TRP A 220 9.02 0.51 14.01
N PHE A 221 9.33 -0.35 14.98
CA PHE A 221 8.50 -0.53 16.17
C PHE A 221 8.63 0.67 17.11
N PRO A 222 7.52 1.17 17.70
CA PRO A 222 7.56 2.31 18.61
C PRO A 222 8.38 1.97 19.85
N PHE A 223 9.18 2.93 20.31
CA PHE A 223 10.05 2.82 21.48
C PHE A 223 11.15 1.75 21.42
N SER A 224 11.37 1.07 20.28
CA SER A 224 12.45 0.09 20.13
C SER A 224 13.85 0.67 20.37
N TRP A 225 14.03 1.97 20.14
CA TRP A 225 15.27 2.72 20.42
C TRP A 225 15.48 3.06 21.90
N LYS A 226 14.46 2.86 22.77
CA LYS A 226 14.48 3.20 24.19
C LYS A 226 14.21 1.94 25.02
N PRO A 227 15.23 1.08 25.23
CA PRO A 227 15.02 -0.17 25.93
C PRO A 227 14.54 0.10 27.36
N PRO A 228 13.67 -0.75 27.93
CA PRO A 228 13.35 -0.73 29.35
C PRO A 228 14.62 -0.82 30.20
N THR A 229 14.63 -0.16 31.35
CA THR A 229 15.81 0.00 32.24
C THR A 229 16.57 -1.28 32.62
N LEU A 230 15.98 -2.45 32.41
CA LEU A 230 16.58 -3.76 32.66
C LEU A 230 17.14 -4.43 31.38
N LEU A 231 16.92 -3.84 30.21
CA LEU A 231 17.27 -4.41 28.90
C LEU A 231 18.15 -3.39 28.19
N ASN A 232 19.41 -3.72 27.98
CA ASN A 232 20.48 -2.75 27.81
C ASN A 232 20.72 -2.22 26.38
N GLU A 233 20.03 -2.72 25.34
CA GLU A 233 20.35 -2.35 23.97
C GLU A 233 19.10 -1.94 23.15
N PRO A 234 19.18 -0.82 22.40
CA PRO A 234 18.18 -0.48 21.39
C PRO A 234 18.04 -1.60 20.36
N VAL A 235 16.83 -1.76 19.81
CA VAL A 235 16.59 -2.61 18.65
C VAL A 235 16.38 -1.72 17.44
N ASN A 236 17.14 -1.97 16.39
CA ASN A 236 17.08 -1.20 15.15
C ASN A 236 15.79 -1.48 14.35
N PRO A 237 15.42 -0.57 13.44
CA PRO A 237 14.36 -0.84 12.48
C PRO A 237 14.64 -2.09 11.65
N TRP A 238 13.60 -2.76 11.24
CA TRP A 238 13.68 -3.84 10.25
C TRP A 238 13.64 -3.23 8.86
N LEU A 239 14.73 -3.37 8.12
CA LEU A 239 14.91 -2.84 6.78
C LEU A 239 14.84 -3.97 5.77
N HIS A 240 13.86 -3.92 4.87
CA HIS A 240 13.75 -4.79 3.70
C HIS A 240 14.36 -4.12 2.47
N ILE A 241 15.24 -4.82 1.77
CA ILE A 241 15.86 -4.39 0.53
C ILE A 241 15.67 -5.50 -0.51
N TRP A 242 14.89 -5.23 -1.56
CA TRP A 242 14.74 -6.17 -2.66
C TRP A 242 15.62 -5.76 -3.83
N THR A 243 16.47 -6.69 -4.26
CA THR A 243 17.37 -6.51 -5.41
C THR A 243 16.98 -7.49 -6.50
N ASN A 244 16.88 -7.01 -7.76
CA ASN A 244 16.75 -7.91 -8.90
C ASN A 244 18.03 -8.75 -9.02
N SER A 245 17.89 -10.06 -8.85
CA SER A 245 19.00 -11.02 -8.81
C SER A 245 18.66 -12.23 -9.67
N PRO A 246 18.98 -12.20 -10.99
CA PRO A 246 18.64 -13.29 -11.90
C PRO A 246 19.13 -14.66 -11.41
N GLU A 247 20.33 -14.70 -10.83
CA GLU A 247 20.95 -15.90 -10.24
C GLU A 247 20.95 -15.82 -8.73
N LYS A 248 20.91 -17.01 -8.08
CA LYS A 248 21.03 -17.09 -6.61
C LYS A 248 22.40 -16.60 -6.19
N PRO A 249 22.48 -15.61 -5.28
CA PRO A 249 23.74 -15.21 -4.67
C PRO A 249 24.39 -16.37 -3.90
N ALA A 250 25.69 -16.21 -3.61
CA ALA A 250 26.41 -17.15 -2.76
C ALA A 250 25.83 -17.20 -1.34
N GLU A 251 26.15 -18.25 -0.58
CA GLU A 251 25.77 -18.32 0.84
C GLU A 251 26.18 -17.04 1.61
N PRO A 252 25.38 -16.54 2.54
CA PRO A 252 24.32 -17.29 3.25
C PRO A 252 22.89 -17.20 2.65
N THR A 253 22.71 -16.70 1.43
CA THR A 253 21.38 -16.48 0.82
C THR A 253 20.61 -17.80 0.65
N ILE A 254 19.38 -17.84 1.15
CA ILE A 254 18.51 -19.02 1.14
C ILE A 254 17.53 -18.96 -0.02
N ALA A 255 17.48 -20.01 -0.84
CA ALA A 255 16.47 -20.13 -1.91
C ALA A 255 15.10 -20.47 -1.31
N VAL A 256 14.06 -19.73 -1.72
CA VAL A 256 12.67 -19.93 -1.29
C VAL A 256 11.77 -20.33 -2.45
N ASN A 257 10.96 -21.38 -2.23
CA ASN A 257 10.08 -21.95 -3.24
C ASN A 257 8.60 -21.61 -3.00
N THR A 258 8.28 -20.98 -1.89
CA THR A 258 6.93 -20.57 -1.49
C THR A 258 6.96 -19.15 -0.94
N PRO A 259 5.84 -18.41 -0.97
CA PRO A 259 5.73 -17.13 -0.28
C PRO A 259 5.66 -17.28 1.26
N TYR A 260 5.63 -16.16 1.96
CA TYR A 260 5.41 -16.07 3.42
C TYR A 260 6.58 -16.65 4.24
N ASN A 261 7.79 -16.17 3.97
CA ASN A 261 9.03 -16.69 4.55
C ASN A 261 9.45 -16.01 5.85
N TYR A 262 8.70 -15.01 6.33
CA TYR A 262 9.07 -14.27 7.54
C TYR A 262 8.32 -14.78 8.77
N PRO A 263 9.02 -14.96 9.91
CA PRO A 263 8.42 -15.63 11.07
C PRO A 263 7.35 -14.81 11.78
N PHE A 264 7.39 -13.48 11.71
CA PHE A 264 6.57 -12.61 12.56
C PHE A 264 5.73 -11.57 11.85
N ALA A 265 5.99 -11.25 10.59
CA ALA A 265 5.16 -10.28 9.89
C ALA A 265 3.67 -10.65 9.96
N ASP A 266 3.35 -11.93 10.24
CA ASP A 266 2.02 -12.44 10.03
C ASP A 266 1.52 -13.46 11.05
N ASN A 267 2.40 -14.10 11.81
CA ASN A 267 2.01 -15.04 12.86
C ASN A 267 2.34 -14.45 14.22
N VAL A 268 1.52 -13.52 14.67
CA VAL A 268 1.63 -13.04 16.04
C VAL A 268 1.42 -14.22 16.97
N PRO A 269 2.44 -14.65 17.75
CA PRO A 269 2.30 -15.77 18.66
C PRO A 269 1.10 -15.61 19.58
N GLN A 270 0.44 -16.71 19.93
CA GLN A 270 -0.76 -16.68 20.78
C GLN A 270 -0.53 -15.91 22.10
N TRP A 271 0.67 -15.99 22.68
CA TRP A 271 1.00 -15.26 23.90
C TRP A 271 1.04 -13.74 23.70
N VAL A 272 1.47 -13.25 22.49
CA VAL A 272 1.39 -11.81 22.16
C VAL A 272 -0.07 -11.39 22.05
N GLN A 273 -0.91 -12.19 21.38
CA GLN A 273 -2.35 -11.91 21.31
C GLN A 273 -2.99 -11.87 22.72
N GLN A 274 -2.54 -12.70 23.64
CA GLN A 274 -2.99 -12.68 25.03
C GLN A 274 -2.54 -11.43 25.81
N MET A 275 -1.46 -10.77 25.38
CA MET A 275 -1.02 -9.50 25.98
C MET A 275 -1.82 -8.29 25.52
N LEU A 276 -2.51 -8.34 24.38
CA LEU A 276 -3.23 -7.19 23.81
C LEU A 276 -4.24 -6.56 24.78
N PRO A 277 -5.09 -7.32 25.52
CA PRO A 277 -5.99 -6.72 26.49
C PRO A 277 -5.27 -6.01 27.65
N THR A 278 -4.08 -6.48 28.02
CA THR A 278 -3.25 -5.83 29.05
C THR A 278 -2.67 -4.53 28.51
N LEU A 279 -2.17 -4.53 27.27
CA LEU A 279 -1.64 -3.35 26.61
C LEU A 279 -2.68 -2.23 26.52
N LEU A 280 -3.92 -2.56 26.12
CA LEU A 280 -5.02 -1.58 26.03
C LEU A 280 -5.45 -1.03 27.39
N LYS A 281 -5.35 -1.84 28.47
CA LYS A 281 -5.70 -1.42 29.83
C LYS A 281 -4.57 -0.72 30.58
N THR A 282 -3.33 -0.94 30.15
CA THR A 282 -2.12 -0.43 30.80
C THR A 282 -1.17 0.12 29.74
N PRO A 283 -1.48 1.28 29.15
CA PRO A 283 -0.70 1.86 28.05
C PRO A 283 0.80 1.99 28.34
N GLY A 284 1.18 2.20 29.60
CA GLY A 284 2.58 2.28 30.05
C GLY A 284 3.45 1.04 29.76
N VAL A 285 2.87 -0.10 29.36
CA VAL A 285 3.64 -1.26 28.90
C VAL A 285 4.02 -1.18 27.41
N THR A 286 3.53 -0.18 26.67
CA THR A 286 3.80 0.00 25.24
C THR A 286 5.29 0.04 24.90
N PRO A 287 6.18 0.74 25.64
CA PRO A 287 7.61 0.72 25.34
C PRO A 287 8.22 -0.69 25.42
N LEU A 288 7.83 -1.47 26.43
CA LEU A 288 8.27 -2.87 26.56
C LEU A 288 7.72 -3.72 25.42
N PHE A 289 6.47 -3.54 25.05
CA PHE A 289 5.83 -4.27 23.94
C PHE A 289 6.51 -3.98 22.61
N GLY A 290 6.75 -2.71 22.27
CA GLY A 290 7.42 -2.30 21.03
C GLY A 290 8.85 -2.83 20.96
N TRP A 291 9.63 -2.69 22.03
CA TRP A 291 10.98 -3.23 22.12
C TRP A 291 10.98 -4.76 21.96
N THR A 292 10.09 -5.46 22.67
CA THR A 292 9.99 -6.93 22.60
C THR A 292 9.61 -7.39 21.19
N SER A 293 8.66 -6.73 20.55
CA SER A 293 8.24 -7.04 19.17
C SER A 293 9.39 -6.87 18.18
N ALA A 294 10.13 -5.77 18.28
CA ALA A 294 11.32 -5.53 17.47
C ALA A 294 12.41 -6.60 17.69
N LYS A 295 12.67 -6.95 18.97
CA LYS A 295 13.68 -7.97 19.33
C LYS A 295 13.32 -9.36 18.80
N ILE A 296 12.05 -9.76 18.97
CA ILE A 296 11.55 -11.04 18.46
C ILE A 296 11.67 -11.09 16.93
N THR A 297 11.34 -10.00 16.23
CA THR A 297 11.52 -9.93 14.79
C THR A 297 12.98 -10.08 14.39
N ALA A 298 13.89 -9.32 15.02
CA ALA A 298 15.32 -9.36 14.70
C ALA A 298 15.93 -10.74 14.93
N ASP A 299 15.58 -11.41 16.03
CA ASP A 299 16.09 -12.75 16.37
C ASP A 299 15.47 -13.83 15.48
N GLY A 300 14.17 -13.73 15.20
CA GLY A 300 13.46 -14.64 14.32
C GLY A 300 14.00 -14.65 12.89
N LEU A 301 14.38 -13.49 12.35
CA LEU A 301 15.01 -13.37 11.04
C LEU A 301 16.35 -14.13 10.96
N LYS A 302 17.10 -14.19 12.07
CA LYS A 302 18.36 -14.93 12.18
C LYS A 302 18.16 -16.42 12.45
N GLY A 303 16.92 -16.88 12.62
CA GLY A 303 16.62 -18.27 12.97
C GLY A 303 16.90 -18.60 14.44
N GLU A 304 17.04 -17.60 15.30
CA GLU A 304 17.23 -17.82 16.73
C GLU A 304 15.93 -18.34 17.37
N SER A 305 16.06 -19.35 18.23
CA SER A 305 14.91 -19.92 18.94
C SER A 305 14.42 -18.95 20.02
N MET A 306 13.16 -18.57 19.94
CA MET A 306 12.53 -17.74 20.97
C MET A 306 11.27 -18.42 21.51
N PHE A 307 11.10 -18.38 22.83
CA PHE A 307 9.93 -18.96 23.52
C PHE A 307 9.63 -20.42 23.10
N GLY A 308 10.68 -21.21 22.79
CA GLY A 308 10.55 -22.60 22.40
C GLY A 308 10.08 -22.83 20.95
N GLN A 309 10.02 -21.79 20.13
CA GLN A 309 9.74 -21.90 18.70
C GLN A 309 11.02 -21.68 17.89
N ASN A 310 11.26 -22.56 16.93
CA ASN A 310 12.35 -22.44 15.98
C ASN A 310 11.81 -21.81 14.69
N TYR A 311 12.48 -20.77 14.22
CA TYR A 311 12.16 -20.10 12.96
C TYR A 311 13.23 -20.44 11.92
N PRO A 312 12.86 -20.62 10.64
CA PRO A 312 13.86 -20.69 9.58
C PRO A 312 14.56 -19.33 9.44
N VAL A 313 15.85 -19.35 9.15
CA VAL A 313 16.60 -18.14 8.79
C VAL A 313 15.94 -17.50 7.57
N SER A 314 15.60 -16.21 7.67
CA SER A 314 14.95 -15.45 6.59
C SER A 314 15.52 -14.04 6.42
N SER A 315 16.67 -13.77 7.04
CA SER A 315 17.36 -12.48 6.90
C SER A 315 17.90 -12.22 5.49
N ASP A 316 18.10 -13.26 4.69
CA ASP A 316 18.58 -13.15 3.31
C ASP A 316 17.97 -14.29 2.48
N ILE A 317 16.95 -13.99 1.71
CA ILE A 317 16.21 -14.95 0.87
C ILE A 317 16.27 -14.56 -0.60
N TRP A 318 16.18 -15.57 -1.47
CA TRP A 318 16.17 -15.40 -2.91
C TRP A 318 15.15 -16.35 -3.56
N GLY A 319 14.44 -15.87 -4.58
CA GLY A 319 13.51 -16.70 -5.34
C GLY A 319 12.65 -15.89 -6.31
N PRO A 320 11.72 -16.54 -6.99
CA PRO A 320 10.74 -15.88 -7.86
C PRO A 320 10.01 -14.74 -7.15
N SER A 321 9.69 -13.70 -7.91
CA SER A 321 9.09 -12.44 -7.40
C SER A 321 7.94 -12.68 -6.42
N LYS A 322 7.01 -13.58 -6.73
CA LYS A 322 5.89 -13.98 -5.86
C LYS A 322 6.35 -14.43 -4.47
N ASN A 323 7.44 -15.21 -4.40
CA ASN A 323 7.88 -15.83 -3.14
C ASN A 323 8.58 -14.86 -2.19
N THR A 324 9.06 -13.73 -2.72
CA THR A 324 9.75 -12.68 -1.96
C THR A 324 8.89 -11.46 -1.71
N LEU A 325 7.92 -11.16 -2.57
CA LEU A 325 7.02 -10.01 -2.45
C LEU A 325 5.78 -10.29 -1.60
N LEU A 326 5.26 -11.53 -1.63
CA LEU A 326 4.14 -11.91 -0.76
C LEU A 326 4.67 -12.38 0.59
N TYR A 327 4.60 -11.52 1.60
CA TYR A 327 5.09 -11.84 2.94
C TYR A 327 4.06 -11.64 4.05
N VAL A 328 2.90 -11.01 3.77
CA VAL A 328 1.81 -10.81 4.74
C VAL A 328 0.75 -11.90 4.55
N GLN A 329 0.53 -12.74 5.59
CA GLN A 329 -0.46 -13.82 5.60
C GLN A 329 -1.85 -13.29 5.99
N ASP A 330 -2.87 -14.12 5.79
CA ASP A 330 -4.25 -13.84 6.22
C ASP A 330 -4.46 -13.94 7.74
N SER A 331 -3.52 -14.57 8.44
CA SER A 331 -3.48 -14.68 9.91
C SER A 331 -2.86 -13.45 10.61
N THR A 332 -2.42 -12.44 9.84
CA THR A 332 -1.82 -11.23 10.42
C THR A 332 -2.76 -10.54 11.42
N LEU A 333 -2.18 -9.96 12.46
CA LEU A 333 -2.94 -9.19 13.43
C LEU A 333 -3.63 -7.99 12.76
N ARG A 334 -4.93 -7.90 12.92
CA ARG A 334 -5.66 -6.73 12.43
C ARG A 334 -5.39 -5.53 13.33
N VAL A 335 -4.66 -4.58 12.79
CA VAL A 335 -4.35 -3.30 13.41
C VAL A 335 -5.18 -2.20 12.74
N MET A 336 -5.29 -1.03 13.36
CA MET A 336 -5.68 0.21 12.71
C MET A 336 -4.46 0.82 12.05
N ALA A 337 -4.65 1.49 10.93
CA ALA A 337 -3.58 2.15 10.21
C ALA A 337 -4.06 3.50 9.68
N ASN A 338 -3.28 4.56 9.92
CA ASN A 338 -3.39 5.83 9.24
C ASN A 338 -2.19 5.97 8.32
N GLY A 339 -2.43 6.25 7.04
CA GLY A 339 -1.38 6.29 6.02
C GLY A 339 -1.66 7.28 4.92
N TYR A 340 -0.59 7.88 4.42
CA TYR A 340 -0.61 8.85 3.33
C TYR A 340 0.51 8.58 2.35
N ALA A 341 0.23 8.84 1.07
CA ALA A 341 1.23 8.94 0.03
C ALA A 341 1.69 10.40 -0.10
N ILE A 342 2.98 10.64 -0.02
CA ILE A 342 3.54 11.96 -0.25
C ILE A 342 4.24 11.95 -1.60
N HIS A 343 3.70 12.66 -2.60
CA HIS A 343 4.39 12.84 -3.86
C HIS A 343 5.53 13.82 -3.67
N VAL A 344 6.73 13.38 -3.95
CA VAL A 344 7.96 14.17 -3.82
C VAL A 344 8.92 13.88 -4.97
N ASN A 345 9.92 14.75 -5.15
CA ASN A 345 11.06 14.40 -5.97
C ASN A 345 11.94 13.38 -5.22
N LYS A 346 12.39 12.33 -5.91
CA LYS A 346 13.25 11.30 -5.30
C LYS A 346 14.54 11.87 -4.68
N SER A 347 15.03 13.04 -5.15
CA SER A 347 16.18 13.70 -4.53
C SER A 347 15.90 14.21 -3.12
N ASP A 348 14.62 14.42 -2.77
CA ASP A 348 14.19 14.92 -1.48
C ASP A 348 13.78 13.80 -0.49
N LEU A 349 13.80 12.53 -0.94
CA LEU A 349 13.40 11.39 -0.12
C LEU A 349 14.07 11.36 1.24
N GLN A 350 15.41 11.55 1.31
CA GLN A 350 16.12 11.50 2.59
C GLN A 350 15.69 12.62 3.53
N LYS A 351 15.47 13.84 3.00
CA LYS A 351 14.99 14.98 3.78
C LYS A 351 13.59 14.71 4.33
N ALA A 352 12.69 14.18 3.48
CA ALA A 352 11.32 13.86 3.85
C ALA A 352 11.26 12.78 4.94
N VAL A 353 11.99 11.68 4.76
CA VAL A 353 12.03 10.57 5.72
C VAL A 353 12.66 10.99 7.05
N ALA A 354 13.75 11.77 7.01
CA ALA A 354 14.39 12.28 8.22
C ALA A 354 13.47 13.21 9.03
N ALA A 355 12.75 14.12 8.36
CA ALA A 355 11.80 15.01 9.01
C ALA A 355 10.62 14.22 9.62
N PHE A 356 10.04 13.27 8.87
CA PHE A 356 8.96 12.44 9.37
C PHE A 356 9.39 11.61 10.58
N ALA A 357 10.54 10.93 10.52
CA ALA A 357 11.05 10.12 11.62
C ALA A 357 11.29 10.94 12.89
N SER A 358 11.81 12.17 12.73
CA SER A 358 11.98 13.12 13.84
C SER A 358 10.67 13.53 14.47
N GLN A 359 9.68 13.91 13.64
CA GLN A 359 8.34 14.30 14.10
C GLN A 359 7.63 13.14 14.80
N TYR A 360 7.61 11.96 14.17
CA TYR A 360 7.00 10.76 14.72
C TYR A 360 7.58 10.42 16.11
N ARG A 361 8.91 10.42 16.23
CA ARG A 361 9.60 10.16 17.50
C ARG A 361 9.26 11.21 18.56
N SER A 362 9.28 12.49 18.20
CA SER A 362 8.90 13.58 19.08
C SER A 362 7.47 13.45 19.61
N MET A 363 6.53 13.10 18.73
CA MET A 363 5.14 12.89 19.13
C MET A 363 5.00 11.68 20.06
N LEU A 364 5.66 10.55 19.76
CA LEU A 364 5.64 9.38 20.66
C LEU A 364 6.18 9.71 22.05
N GLU A 365 7.25 10.49 22.14
CA GLU A 365 7.85 10.94 23.41
C GLU A 365 6.92 11.91 24.15
N LYS A 366 6.31 12.87 23.42
CA LYS A 366 5.32 13.79 23.97
C LYS A 366 4.15 13.07 24.64
N TYR A 367 3.54 12.11 23.94
CA TYR A 367 2.40 11.35 24.46
C TYR A 367 2.79 10.32 25.53
N GLY A 368 4.03 9.81 25.49
CA GLY A 368 4.51 8.80 26.42
C GLY A 368 5.13 9.34 27.71
N ASN A 369 6.05 10.29 27.62
CA ASN A 369 6.86 10.74 28.76
C ASN A 369 6.37 12.07 29.38
N ASP A 370 6.00 13.01 28.52
CA ASP A 370 5.63 14.36 28.94
C ASP A 370 4.12 14.51 29.13
N GLY A 371 3.37 13.55 28.60
CA GLY A 371 1.94 13.40 28.81
C GLY A 371 1.61 12.52 30.00
N GLU A 372 0.36 12.13 30.12
CA GLU A 372 -0.15 11.27 31.19
C GLU A 372 0.20 9.77 31.00
N GLY A 373 1.19 9.44 30.18
CA GLY A 373 1.57 8.05 29.85
C GLY A 373 0.56 7.38 28.92
N GLU A 374 0.06 8.13 27.93
CA GLU A 374 -1.05 7.70 27.07
C GLU A 374 -0.66 6.66 26.03
N TYR A 375 0.57 6.70 25.49
CA TYR A 375 1.11 5.73 24.51
C TYR A 375 0.12 5.32 23.41
N PRO A 376 -0.37 6.25 22.58
CA PRO A 376 -1.45 5.99 21.61
C PRO A 376 -1.05 5.07 20.43
N ILE A 377 0.24 4.92 20.18
CA ILE A 377 0.79 4.08 19.10
C ILE A 377 1.60 2.93 19.70
N ASN A 378 1.21 1.71 19.36
CA ASN A 378 1.80 0.48 19.91
C ASN A 378 2.13 -0.59 18.83
N SER A 379 1.86 -0.31 17.57
CA SER A 379 2.23 -1.14 16.44
C SER A 379 3.24 -0.40 15.55
N PRO A 380 3.90 -1.05 14.58
CA PRO A 380 5.00 -0.42 13.85
C PRO A 380 4.55 0.73 12.95
N LEU A 381 5.51 1.59 12.62
CA LEU A 381 5.50 2.46 11.46
C LEU A 381 6.08 1.69 10.27
N GLU A 382 5.44 1.80 9.11
CA GLU A 382 5.94 1.29 7.84
C GLU A 382 6.26 2.45 6.89
N ILE A 383 7.43 2.42 6.26
CA ILE A 383 7.87 3.43 5.28
C ILE A 383 8.20 2.73 3.98
N ARG A 384 7.56 3.14 2.88
CA ARG A 384 7.74 2.56 1.54
C ARG A 384 7.87 3.64 0.48
N VAL A 385 8.36 3.26 -0.70
CA VAL A 385 8.37 4.13 -1.89
C VAL A 385 7.82 3.37 -3.09
N THR A 386 6.98 4.05 -3.87
CA THR A 386 6.48 3.58 -5.16
C THR A 386 6.72 4.62 -6.24
N GLY A 387 6.68 4.20 -7.51
CA GLY A 387 6.47 5.13 -8.61
C GLY A 387 5.07 5.73 -8.59
N LEU A 388 4.81 6.66 -9.50
CA LEU A 388 3.48 7.21 -9.77
C LEU A 388 2.80 6.44 -10.91
N ASP A 389 1.49 6.62 -11.07
CA ASP A 389 0.68 6.04 -12.15
C ASP A 389 0.96 6.75 -13.48
N ASN A 390 2.17 6.57 -14.00
CA ASN A 390 2.57 7.16 -15.28
C ASN A 390 1.79 6.52 -16.42
N PRO A 391 0.94 7.27 -17.14
CA PRO A 391 0.14 6.73 -18.23
C PRO A 391 0.96 6.26 -19.43
N THR A 392 2.20 6.74 -19.59
CA THR A 392 3.10 6.32 -20.68
C THR A 392 3.67 4.90 -20.48
N GLU A 393 3.53 4.34 -19.28
CA GLU A 393 3.92 2.97 -18.94
C GLU A 393 2.82 1.93 -19.25
N VAL A 394 1.66 2.39 -19.74
CA VAL A 394 0.55 1.53 -20.16
C VAL A 394 0.64 1.25 -21.66
N HIS A 395 0.84 0.00 -22.03
CA HIS A 395 1.06 -0.41 -23.40
C HIS A 395 -0.26 -0.64 -24.13
N LEU A 396 -0.74 0.40 -24.82
CA LEU A 396 -1.96 0.38 -25.62
C LEU A 396 -1.67 0.20 -27.12
N PRO A 397 -2.69 -0.17 -27.92
CA PRO A 397 -2.57 -0.16 -29.38
C PRO A 397 -2.14 1.23 -29.89
N PRO A 398 -1.43 1.29 -31.05
CA PRO A 398 -1.01 2.56 -31.63
C PRO A 398 -2.18 3.55 -31.81
N GLY A 399 -1.96 4.80 -31.40
CA GLY A 399 -2.95 5.88 -31.52
C GLY A 399 -3.90 5.99 -30.32
N GLN A 400 -3.83 5.10 -29.34
CA GLN A 400 -4.53 5.22 -28.07
C GLN A 400 -3.62 5.81 -26.99
N ILE A 401 -4.21 6.56 -26.05
CA ILE A 401 -3.51 7.20 -24.93
C ILE A 401 -4.25 6.78 -23.65
N ALA A 402 -3.50 6.29 -22.68
CA ALA A 402 -4.02 6.03 -21.33
C ALA A 402 -4.14 7.34 -20.54
N GLY A 403 -5.15 7.44 -19.67
CA GLY A 403 -5.18 8.43 -18.59
C GLY A 403 -4.70 7.80 -17.27
N SER A 404 -4.07 8.55 -16.38
CA SER A 404 -3.84 8.08 -15.00
C SER A 404 -5.19 7.81 -14.31
N PRO A 405 -5.29 6.80 -13.41
CA PRO A 405 -6.53 6.55 -12.66
C PRO A 405 -6.87 7.75 -11.79
N SER A 406 -8.02 8.40 -12.06
CA SER A 406 -8.38 9.73 -11.52
C SER A 406 -8.38 9.83 -10.00
N LEU A 407 -8.75 8.76 -9.28
CA LEU A 407 -8.77 8.74 -7.80
C LEU A 407 -7.63 7.92 -7.20
N SER A 408 -6.58 7.65 -7.95
CA SER A 408 -5.42 6.93 -7.40
C SER A 408 -4.61 7.84 -6.47
N ALA A 409 -4.21 7.30 -5.33
CA ALA A 409 -3.27 7.97 -4.42
C ALA A 409 -1.86 8.14 -5.02
N THR A 410 -1.58 7.45 -6.13
CA THR A 410 -0.35 7.58 -6.92
C THR A 410 -0.61 8.20 -8.29
N ILE A 411 -1.73 8.92 -8.48
CA ILE A 411 -2.04 9.61 -9.74
C ILE A 411 -0.82 10.44 -10.19
N MET A 412 -0.53 10.40 -11.49
CA MET A 412 0.44 11.31 -12.10
C MET A 412 -0.30 12.29 -13.00
N ASP A 413 -0.32 13.53 -12.62
CA ASP A 413 -0.99 14.62 -13.34
C ASP A 413 -0.04 15.77 -13.73
N ALA A 414 -0.59 16.88 -14.20
CA ALA A 414 0.18 18.03 -14.65
C ALA A 414 0.96 18.71 -13.50
N GLU A 415 0.44 18.66 -12.29
CA GLU A 415 1.10 19.24 -11.11
C GLU A 415 2.35 18.44 -10.73
N ASP A 416 2.28 17.10 -10.77
CA ASP A 416 3.44 16.23 -10.52
C ASP A 416 4.55 16.48 -11.54
N VAL A 417 4.18 16.59 -12.82
CA VAL A 417 5.12 16.88 -13.91
C VAL A 417 5.77 18.27 -13.72
N GLN A 418 4.98 19.29 -13.37
CA GLN A 418 5.47 20.65 -13.16
C GLN A 418 6.45 20.73 -11.98
N ASN A 419 6.14 20.07 -10.88
CA ASN A 419 6.94 20.06 -9.66
C ASN A 419 8.05 19.00 -9.68
N ARG A 420 8.08 18.14 -10.70
CA ARG A 420 9.01 17.00 -10.82
C ARG A 420 8.89 16.01 -9.68
N TRP A 421 7.69 15.84 -9.16
CA TRP A 421 7.41 14.73 -8.24
C TRP A 421 7.36 13.44 -9.04
N ASP A 422 8.19 12.50 -8.70
CA ASP A 422 8.39 11.28 -9.49
C ASP A 422 8.22 9.99 -8.67
N VAL A 423 8.02 10.13 -7.35
CA VAL A 423 7.76 9.03 -6.45
C VAL A 423 6.68 9.38 -5.43
N ALA A 424 6.00 8.35 -4.92
CA ALA A 424 5.15 8.43 -3.74
C ALA A 424 5.86 7.77 -2.56
N LEU A 425 6.09 8.56 -1.51
CA LEU A 425 6.64 8.11 -0.23
C LEU A 425 5.48 7.84 0.73
N TRP A 426 5.39 6.61 1.23
CA TRP A 426 4.31 6.16 2.09
C TRP A 426 4.74 6.12 3.55
N PHE A 427 3.87 6.66 4.41
CA PHE A 427 4.01 6.62 5.87
C PHE A 427 2.77 6.00 6.48
N ASP A 428 2.87 4.74 6.91
CA ASP A 428 1.78 4.00 7.52
C ASP A 428 2.03 3.81 9.00
N VAL A 429 1.28 4.53 9.83
CA VAL A 429 1.37 4.44 11.30
C VAL A 429 0.28 3.51 11.81
N LEU A 430 0.68 2.45 12.49
CA LEU A 430 -0.22 1.40 12.94
C LEU A 430 -0.42 1.44 14.45
N THR A 431 -1.63 1.03 14.88
CA THR A 431 -1.94 0.80 16.30
C THR A 431 -3.01 -0.29 16.45
N ILE A 432 -3.11 -0.88 17.63
CA ILE A 432 -4.14 -1.87 17.94
C ILE A 432 -5.49 -1.17 18.10
N PRO A 433 -6.58 -1.69 17.50
CA PRO A 433 -7.91 -1.12 17.65
C PRO A 433 -8.32 -0.95 19.11
N GLY A 434 -8.86 0.23 19.46
CA GLY A 434 -9.26 0.57 20.81
C GLY A 434 -8.13 1.10 21.70
N THR A 435 -6.94 1.38 21.13
CA THR A 435 -5.87 2.08 21.86
C THR A 435 -6.33 3.51 22.19
N PRO A 436 -6.31 3.90 23.50
CA PRO A 436 -6.73 5.24 23.89
C PRO A 436 -5.92 6.34 23.21
N ASN A 437 -6.59 7.44 22.83
CA ASN A 437 -5.99 8.64 22.23
C ASN A 437 -5.27 8.43 20.86
N ALA A 438 -5.45 7.27 20.23
CA ALA A 438 -4.91 7.03 18.89
C ALA A 438 -5.44 8.04 17.86
N ASP A 439 -6.72 8.39 17.96
CA ASP A 439 -7.38 9.42 17.15
C ASP A 439 -6.70 10.79 17.26
N LYS A 440 -6.40 11.24 18.48
CA LYS A 440 -5.71 12.52 18.71
C LYS A 440 -4.30 12.53 18.08
N PHE A 441 -3.57 11.43 18.25
CA PHE A 441 -2.24 11.29 17.64
C PHE A 441 -2.32 11.37 16.12
N TYR A 442 -3.27 10.66 15.51
CA TYR A 442 -3.43 10.66 14.06
C TYR A 442 -3.84 12.03 13.52
N VAL A 443 -4.75 12.74 14.19
CA VAL A 443 -5.13 14.11 13.79
C VAL A 443 -3.92 15.06 13.84
N GLU A 444 -3.13 15.01 14.91
CA GLU A 444 -1.93 15.86 15.05
C GLU A 444 -0.89 15.53 13.98
N LEU A 445 -0.65 14.24 13.72
CA LEU A 445 0.30 13.81 12.69
C LEU A 445 -0.15 14.24 11.28
N GLU A 446 -1.44 14.07 10.98
CA GLU A 446 -2.05 14.47 9.72
C GLU A 446 -1.92 15.98 9.47
N GLN A 447 -2.25 16.79 10.48
CA GLN A 447 -2.08 18.25 10.40
C GLN A 447 -0.61 18.64 10.16
N TRP A 448 0.33 17.94 10.80
CA TRP A 448 1.75 18.15 10.54
C TRP A 448 2.13 17.78 9.11
N LEU A 449 1.68 16.62 8.60
CA LEU A 449 1.94 16.20 7.21
C LEU A 449 1.44 17.24 6.21
N LEU A 450 0.19 17.68 6.37
CA LEU A 450 -0.43 18.68 5.50
C LEU A 450 0.34 20.00 5.52
N THR A 451 0.81 20.44 6.68
CA THR A 451 1.56 21.68 6.82
C THR A 451 2.98 21.58 6.28
N TYR A 452 3.71 20.53 6.68
CA TYR A 452 5.13 20.37 6.35
C TYR A 452 5.36 20.18 4.83
N PHE A 453 4.52 19.43 4.16
CA PHE A 453 4.67 19.16 2.74
C PHE A 453 4.01 20.19 1.83
N SER A 454 3.16 21.07 2.34
CA SER A 454 2.61 22.20 1.58
C SER A 454 3.52 23.43 1.54
N ASP A 455 4.45 23.57 2.51
CA ASP A 455 5.35 24.71 2.63
C ASP A 455 6.77 24.35 2.18
N ALA A 456 7.12 24.79 0.97
CA ALA A 456 8.46 24.59 0.40
C ALA A 456 9.55 25.44 1.07
N THR A 457 9.22 26.40 1.96
CA THR A 457 10.18 27.34 2.52
C THR A 457 11.12 26.66 3.52
N ASP A 458 10.56 25.88 4.44
CA ASP A 458 11.32 25.15 5.47
C ASP A 458 11.17 23.61 5.33
N GLY A 459 10.20 23.17 4.53
CA GLY A 459 9.84 21.78 4.34
C GLY A 459 10.43 21.13 3.07
N VAL A 460 9.76 20.10 2.65
CA VAL A 460 9.92 19.44 1.34
C VAL A 460 8.67 19.76 0.54
N ALA A 461 8.82 20.34 -0.64
CA ALA A 461 7.68 20.52 -1.54
C ALA A 461 7.11 19.17 -1.93
N GLY A 462 5.85 18.92 -1.60
CA GLY A 462 5.19 17.66 -1.88
C GLY A 462 3.67 17.79 -1.87
N ARG A 463 2.98 16.75 -2.29
CA ARG A 463 1.53 16.66 -2.28
C ARG A 463 1.09 15.48 -1.43
N VAL A 464 0.24 15.73 -0.44
CA VAL A 464 -0.25 14.71 0.49
C VAL A 464 -1.52 14.09 -0.07
N MET A 465 -1.46 12.79 -0.40
CA MET A 465 -2.56 12.00 -0.96
C MET A 465 -3.08 11.00 0.08
N PRO A 466 -4.40 10.77 0.17
CA PRO A 466 -4.95 9.77 1.08
C PRO A 466 -4.65 8.35 0.59
N GLU A 467 -4.22 7.45 1.47
CA GLU A 467 -4.26 6.02 1.18
C GLU A 467 -5.67 5.49 1.49
N TRP A 468 -6.44 5.16 0.45
CA TRP A 468 -7.87 4.82 0.57
C TRP A 468 -8.16 3.63 1.49
N SER A 469 -7.24 2.71 1.66
CA SER A 469 -7.41 1.57 2.56
C SER A 469 -7.08 1.90 4.01
N LYS A 470 -6.29 2.96 4.29
CA LYS A 470 -5.72 3.26 5.59
C LYS A 470 -5.99 4.68 6.06
N GLY A 471 -5.76 5.69 5.23
CA GLY A 471 -5.79 7.11 5.60
C GLY A 471 -7.07 7.60 6.29
N PHE A 472 -8.13 6.81 6.32
CA PHE A 472 -9.40 7.14 6.97
C PHE A 472 -9.66 6.32 8.25
N ALA A 473 -8.66 5.68 8.83
CA ALA A 473 -8.83 4.81 9.97
C ALA A 473 -8.22 5.41 11.25
N TYR A 474 -9.01 6.18 12.01
CA TYR A 474 -8.64 6.58 13.37
C TYR A 474 -9.20 5.61 14.41
N ASP A 475 -10.51 5.38 14.37
CA ASP A 475 -11.23 4.40 15.18
C ASP A 475 -12.52 3.94 14.47
N GLN A 476 -13.44 3.31 15.19
CA GLN A 476 -14.71 2.84 14.62
C GLN A 476 -15.68 3.96 14.25
N ASN A 477 -15.57 5.14 14.85
CA ASN A 477 -16.54 6.23 14.74
C ASN A 477 -15.92 7.51 14.15
N ASN A 478 -14.62 7.67 14.29
CA ASN A 478 -13.90 8.89 13.92
C ASN A 478 -12.76 8.55 12.94
N GLY A 479 -12.68 9.33 11.91
CA GLY A 479 -11.61 9.31 10.93
C GLY A 479 -11.57 10.64 10.20
N PRO A 480 -10.65 10.83 9.26
CA PRO A 480 -10.58 12.05 8.45
C PRO A 480 -11.90 12.41 7.76
N TRP A 481 -12.75 11.42 7.48
CA TRP A 481 -14.09 11.62 6.90
C TRP A 481 -15.07 12.41 7.79
N THR A 482 -14.75 12.61 9.06
CA THR A 482 -15.53 13.46 9.97
C THR A 482 -15.00 14.90 10.05
N ASP A 483 -13.84 15.17 9.46
CA ASP A 483 -13.22 16.49 9.39
C ASP A 483 -13.48 17.16 8.04
N ALA A 484 -14.24 18.25 8.06
CA ALA A 484 -14.60 18.97 6.83
C ALA A 484 -13.39 19.58 6.12
N GLY A 485 -12.40 20.07 6.87
CA GLY A 485 -11.19 20.64 6.30
C GLY A 485 -10.33 19.58 5.61
N PHE A 486 -10.23 18.40 6.19
CA PHE A 486 -9.53 17.29 5.54
C PHE A 486 -10.26 16.80 4.27
N LEU A 487 -11.60 16.69 4.31
CA LEU A 487 -12.37 16.33 3.11
C LEU A 487 -12.22 17.37 2.00
N GLU A 488 -12.11 18.66 2.34
CA GLU A 488 -11.81 19.71 1.38
C GLU A 488 -10.39 19.54 0.80
N HIS A 489 -9.40 19.29 1.65
CA HIS A 489 -8.04 18.98 1.19
C HIS A 489 -8.02 17.79 0.20
N VAL A 490 -8.71 16.69 0.52
CA VAL A 490 -8.80 15.51 -0.37
C VAL A 490 -9.36 15.90 -1.75
N ARG A 491 -10.43 16.71 -1.78
CA ARG A 491 -11.00 17.17 -3.05
C ARG A 491 -10.02 18.02 -3.85
N HIS A 492 -9.33 18.95 -3.19
CA HIS A 492 -8.36 19.83 -3.83
C HIS A 492 -7.13 19.06 -4.35
N THR A 493 -6.67 18.07 -3.61
CA THR A 493 -5.45 17.34 -3.99
C THR A 493 -5.60 16.51 -5.25
N PHE A 494 -6.85 16.14 -5.65
CA PHE A 494 -7.13 15.48 -6.93
C PHE A 494 -7.47 16.47 -8.07
N GLY A 495 -7.59 17.77 -7.77
CA GLY A 495 -7.85 18.80 -8.77
C GLY A 495 -9.04 18.50 -9.69
N ASP A 496 -8.85 18.70 -10.99
CA ASP A 496 -9.89 18.46 -12.01
C ASP A 496 -10.32 16.99 -12.09
N ASP A 497 -9.43 16.05 -11.73
CA ASP A 497 -9.73 14.62 -11.74
C ASP A 497 -10.79 14.23 -10.71
N TRP A 498 -10.92 14.98 -9.60
CA TRP A 498 -12.00 14.77 -8.63
C TRP A 498 -13.38 14.96 -9.27
N GLY A 499 -13.64 16.16 -9.81
CA GLY A 499 -14.93 16.48 -10.44
C GLY A 499 -15.24 15.58 -11.64
N TYR A 500 -14.22 15.24 -12.42
CA TYR A 500 -14.34 14.31 -13.54
C TYR A 500 -14.73 12.90 -13.07
N ALA A 501 -14.10 12.38 -12.02
CA ALA A 501 -14.41 11.08 -11.47
C ALA A 501 -15.85 11.02 -10.93
N LEU A 502 -16.28 12.03 -10.15
CA LEU A 502 -17.63 12.08 -9.61
C LEU A 502 -18.69 12.08 -10.71
N THR A 503 -18.52 12.92 -11.73
CA THR A 503 -19.44 13.01 -12.87
C THR A 503 -19.51 11.69 -13.63
N THR A 504 -18.36 11.04 -13.86
CA THR A 504 -18.29 9.77 -14.57
C THR A 504 -18.89 8.62 -13.75
N LEU A 505 -18.59 8.53 -12.45
CA LEU A 505 -19.18 7.53 -11.56
C LEU A 505 -20.72 7.67 -11.51
N ALA A 506 -21.23 8.91 -11.41
CA ALA A 506 -22.68 9.17 -11.44
C ALA A 506 -23.32 8.80 -12.80
N LYS A 507 -22.61 9.02 -13.93
CA LYS A 507 -23.07 8.62 -15.27
C LYS A 507 -23.30 7.12 -15.38
N TYR A 508 -22.45 6.31 -14.73
CA TYR A 508 -22.48 4.86 -14.79
C TYR A 508 -23.16 4.17 -13.60
N ASP A 509 -23.66 4.95 -12.63
CA ASP A 509 -24.47 4.47 -11.49
C ASP A 509 -25.56 5.50 -11.16
N LYS A 510 -26.48 5.74 -12.11
CA LYS A 510 -27.52 6.78 -12.04
C LYS A 510 -28.45 6.65 -10.81
N SER A 511 -28.68 5.42 -10.36
CA SER A 511 -29.52 5.13 -9.17
C SER A 511 -28.73 5.04 -7.86
N ASN A 512 -27.44 5.34 -7.87
CA ASN A 512 -26.55 5.21 -6.70
C ASN A 512 -26.58 3.81 -6.05
N LEU A 513 -26.76 2.75 -6.86
CA LEU A 513 -26.86 1.36 -6.38
C LEU A 513 -25.60 0.93 -5.62
N PHE A 514 -24.43 1.40 -6.06
CA PHE A 514 -23.13 1.07 -5.49
C PHE A 514 -22.64 2.11 -4.48
N SER A 515 -23.45 3.09 -4.07
CA SER A 515 -23.08 4.08 -3.06
C SER A 515 -23.27 3.59 -1.62
N SER A 516 -22.83 4.37 -0.68
CA SER A 516 -23.02 4.21 0.77
C SER A 516 -23.03 5.59 1.42
N PRO A 517 -23.55 5.74 2.66
CA PRO A 517 -23.54 7.02 3.36
C PRO A 517 -22.14 7.63 3.48
N PHE A 518 -21.12 6.80 3.69
CA PHE A 518 -19.72 7.25 3.70
C PHE A 518 -19.29 7.82 2.33
N LEU A 519 -19.57 7.11 1.24
CA LEU A 519 -19.21 7.58 -0.10
C LEU A 519 -20.02 8.81 -0.52
N ASP A 520 -21.28 8.92 -0.08
CA ASP A 520 -22.09 10.10 -0.33
C ASP A 520 -21.53 11.34 0.39
N GLN A 521 -20.95 11.15 1.58
CA GLN A 521 -20.24 12.21 2.30
C GLN A 521 -18.91 12.55 1.63
N LEU A 522 -18.11 11.54 1.25
CA LEU A 522 -16.82 11.72 0.61
C LEU A 522 -16.95 12.40 -0.75
N PHE A 523 -17.90 11.96 -1.57
CA PHE A 523 -18.10 12.39 -2.96
C PHE A 523 -19.02 13.59 -3.12
N GLN A 524 -19.11 14.45 -2.12
CA GLN A 524 -19.80 15.73 -2.30
C GLN A 524 -19.03 16.59 -3.32
N PRO A 525 -19.76 17.36 -4.15
CA PRO A 525 -19.11 18.36 -5.01
C PRO A 525 -18.28 19.33 -4.18
N ALA A 526 -17.17 19.77 -4.75
CA ALA A 526 -16.31 20.81 -4.15
C ALA A 526 -17.06 22.14 -4.06
#